data_fb7a52788046f3db5a2039fb2f56d6da
#
_entry.id   fb7a52788046f3db5a2039fb2f56d6da
#
_cell.length_a   1.000
_cell.length_b   1.000
_cell.length_c   1.000
_cell.angle_alpha   90.00
_cell.angle_beta   90.00
_cell.angle_gamma   90.00
#
_symmetry.space_group_name_H-M   'P 1'
#
loop_
_entity.id
_entity.type
_entity.pdbx_description
1 polymer ?
#
loop_
_entity_poly.entity_id
_entity_poly.type
_entity_poly.pdbx_seq_one_letter_code
_entity_poly.pdbx_strand_id
1 'polypeptide(L)'
;VASELTAFLNMLEGIKLEYPVFVDVEDSSLTSLGRAELTSLVQYAMDILYQRKWYAGWYSYTNYINSYLNAGALVDYPLWVADYRATLGYTGAYTMWQYSGSGTVSGISGACDLNRSYKDFLPEIQAGGYNNYGAASPSVQKVNGYKLVVFNVRCEYFYTSNLNDVVGYLPLGNYCVTGQTTAKYEGYDWVTFKYQGEEYWTALLGDRNRLEKCECNCN
;
A
#
# COMPACT_ATOMS: atom_id res chain seq x y z
N VAL A 1 4.17 -14.11 13.14
CA VAL A 1 3.89 -13.18 12.03
C VAL A 1 2.87 -12.13 12.45
N ALA A 2 1.61 -12.44 12.80
CA ALA A 2 0.60 -11.41 13.07
C ALA A 2 0.96 -10.45 14.21
N SER A 3 1.48 -10.95 15.33
CA SER A 3 1.93 -10.13 16.47
C SER A 3 3.15 -9.25 16.13
N GLU A 4 4.09 -9.77 15.39
CA GLU A 4 5.25 -9.05 14.87
C GLU A 4 4.86 -7.92 13.94
N LEU A 5 3.98 -8.20 12.96
CA LEU A 5 3.47 -7.19 12.03
C LEU A 5 2.71 -6.09 12.77
N THR A 6 1.94 -6.44 13.82
CA THR A 6 1.25 -5.44 14.64
C THR A 6 2.26 -4.52 15.36
N ALA A 7 3.29 -5.09 15.97
CA ALA A 7 4.33 -4.30 16.62
C ALA A 7 5.08 -3.41 15.62
N PHE A 8 5.42 -3.96 14.45
CA PHE A 8 6.09 -3.23 13.38
C PHE A 8 5.23 -2.06 12.85
N LEU A 9 3.95 -2.29 12.58
CA LEU A 9 3.03 -1.26 12.13
C LEU A 9 2.87 -0.12 13.15
N ASN A 10 2.84 -0.42 14.43
CA ASN A 10 2.80 0.60 15.49
C ASN A 10 4.09 1.47 15.50
N MET A 11 5.24 0.89 15.19
CA MET A 11 6.50 1.64 15.08
C MET A 11 6.53 2.57 13.86
N LEU A 12 5.76 2.28 12.83
CA LEU A 12 5.70 3.05 11.58
C LEU A 12 4.66 4.17 11.62
N GLU A 13 3.88 4.28 12.68
CA GLU A 13 2.84 5.29 12.78
C GLU A 13 3.40 6.71 12.62
N GLY A 14 2.85 7.48 11.69
CA GLY A 14 3.27 8.86 11.39
C GLY A 14 4.58 8.98 10.61
N ILE A 15 5.28 7.90 10.32
CA ILE A 15 6.55 7.92 9.57
C ILE A 15 6.26 7.85 8.08
N LYS A 16 6.89 8.76 7.29
CA LYS A 16 6.91 8.67 5.82
C LYS A 16 8.20 8.02 5.35
N LEU A 17 8.08 7.04 4.46
CA LEU A 17 9.24 6.32 3.91
C LEU A 17 9.21 6.38 2.38
N GLU A 18 10.33 6.79 1.77
CA GLU A 18 10.52 6.84 0.31
C GLU A 18 10.90 5.47 -0.28
N TYR A 19 11.20 4.51 0.58
CA TYR A 19 11.55 3.14 0.25
C TYR A 19 10.53 2.16 0.81
N PRO A 20 10.45 0.94 0.24
CA PRO A 20 9.61 -0.12 0.79
C PRO A 20 9.98 -0.44 2.25
N VAL A 21 9.01 -0.94 2.99
CA VAL A 21 9.29 -1.72 4.20
C VAL A 21 9.62 -3.15 3.78
N PHE A 22 10.63 -3.77 4.40
CA PHE A 22 11.08 -5.08 3.99
C PHE A 22 10.82 -6.12 5.09
N VAL A 23 10.23 -7.25 4.69
CA VAL A 23 10.13 -8.44 5.51
C VAL A 23 11.48 -9.17 5.42
N ASP A 24 12.19 -9.27 6.53
CA ASP A 24 13.46 -9.98 6.64
C ASP A 24 13.22 -11.48 6.74
N VAL A 25 13.77 -12.24 5.79
CA VAL A 25 13.56 -13.69 5.65
C VAL A 25 14.90 -14.40 5.56
N GLU A 26 15.54 -14.62 6.70
CA GLU A 26 16.83 -15.30 6.78
C GLU A 26 17.01 -16.19 8.03
N ASP A 27 15.98 -16.25 8.88
CA ASP A 27 16.06 -17.04 10.10
C ASP A 27 16.07 -18.54 9.80
N SER A 28 17.10 -19.21 10.28
CA SER A 28 17.29 -20.66 10.10
C SER A 28 16.18 -21.50 10.72
N SER A 29 15.48 -21.02 11.75
CA SER A 29 14.35 -21.72 12.37
C SER A 29 13.18 -21.92 11.40
N LEU A 30 13.04 -21.04 10.41
CA LEU A 30 11.97 -21.11 9.40
C LEU A 30 12.22 -22.17 8.32
N THR A 31 13.45 -22.66 8.16
CA THR A 31 13.81 -23.62 7.10
C THR A 31 13.09 -24.97 7.24
N SER A 32 12.62 -25.29 8.44
CA SER A 32 11.85 -26.51 8.72
C SER A 32 10.43 -26.50 8.14
N LEU A 33 9.88 -25.34 7.78
CA LEU A 33 8.54 -25.22 7.19
C LEU A 33 8.45 -25.80 5.78
N GLY A 34 9.57 -25.93 5.09
CA GLY A 34 9.60 -26.30 3.69
C GLY A 34 9.29 -25.10 2.75
N ARG A 35 9.77 -25.23 1.52
CA ARG A 35 9.79 -24.13 0.54
C ARG A 35 8.43 -23.50 0.26
N ALA A 36 7.40 -24.32 0.06
CA ALA A 36 6.06 -23.81 -0.29
C ALA A 36 5.41 -23.07 0.86
N GLU A 37 5.47 -23.64 2.07
CA GLU A 37 4.87 -23.04 3.26
C GLU A 37 5.58 -21.75 3.66
N LEU A 38 6.93 -21.75 3.66
CA LEU A 38 7.69 -20.54 3.94
C LEU A 38 7.41 -19.43 2.93
N THR A 39 7.36 -19.75 1.63
CA THR A 39 7.01 -18.77 0.59
C THR A 39 5.62 -18.18 0.81
N SER A 40 4.63 -19.02 1.13
CA SER A 40 3.27 -18.55 1.43
C SER A 40 3.21 -17.66 2.68
N LEU A 41 4.02 -17.95 3.69
CA LEU A 41 4.13 -17.12 4.90
C LEU A 41 4.70 -15.74 4.61
N VAL A 42 5.74 -15.67 3.77
CA VAL A 42 6.35 -14.40 3.32
C VAL A 42 5.35 -13.59 2.51
N GLN A 43 4.67 -14.23 1.56
CA GLN A 43 3.62 -13.57 0.76
C GLN A 43 2.51 -13.02 1.66
N TYR A 44 2.02 -13.81 2.60
CA TYR A 44 0.99 -13.39 3.55
C TYR A 44 1.41 -12.15 4.36
N ALA A 45 2.66 -12.10 4.81
CA ALA A 45 3.18 -10.94 5.53
C ALA A 45 3.17 -9.67 4.67
N MET A 46 3.61 -9.77 3.41
CA MET A 46 3.60 -8.64 2.48
C MET A 46 2.18 -8.21 2.13
N ASP A 47 1.27 -9.15 1.90
CA ASP A 47 -0.15 -8.85 1.60
C ASP A 47 -0.80 -8.04 2.73
N ILE A 48 -0.52 -8.40 4.01
CA ILE A 48 -1.00 -7.62 5.16
C ILE A 48 -0.43 -6.19 5.14
N LEU A 49 0.86 -6.03 4.85
CA LEU A 49 1.48 -4.71 4.78
C LEU A 49 0.86 -3.86 3.65
N TYR A 50 0.63 -4.45 2.47
CA TYR A 50 -0.05 -3.77 1.37
C TYR A 50 -1.50 -3.39 1.71
N GLN A 51 -2.25 -4.27 2.37
CA GLN A 51 -3.61 -3.96 2.87
C GLN A 51 -3.61 -2.80 3.87
N ARG A 52 -2.53 -2.63 4.61
CA ARG A 52 -2.31 -1.51 5.55
C ARG A 52 -1.64 -0.29 4.90
N LYS A 53 -1.61 -0.25 3.56
CA LYS A 53 -1.02 0.85 2.78
C LYS A 53 0.48 1.06 3.03
N TRP A 54 1.19 -0.01 3.29
CA TRP A 54 2.65 -0.01 3.28
C TRP A 54 3.16 -0.67 2.00
N TYR A 55 4.02 0.02 1.26
CA TYR A 55 4.70 -0.53 0.09
C TYR A 55 5.75 -1.51 0.59
N ALA A 56 5.50 -2.79 0.44
CA ALA A 56 6.28 -3.84 1.06
C ALA A 56 7.14 -4.61 0.05
N GLY A 57 8.30 -5.04 0.50
CA GLY A 57 9.19 -5.96 -0.18
C GLY A 57 9.72 -7.00 0.80
N TRP A 58 10.60 -7.83 0.34
CA TRP A 58 11.25 -8.86 1.14
C TRP A 58 12.77 -8.82 0.97
N TYR A 59 13.48 -9.15 2.05
CA TYR A 59 14.93 -9.22 2.09
C TYR A 59 15.35 -10.65 2.40
N SER A 60 16.37 -11.12 1.73
CA SER A 60 17.06 -12.36 2.06
C SER A 60 18.40 -12.43 1.34
N TYR A 61 19.25 -13.41 1.69
CA TYR A 61 20.50 -13.62 0.98
C TYR A 61 20.39 -14.73 -0.09
N THR A 62 21.25 -14.64 -1.12
CA THR A 62 21.19 -15.49 -2.31
C THR A 62 21.03 -16.98 -2.02
N ASN A 63 21.81 -17.54 -1.06
CA ASN A 63 21.74 -18.96 -0.77
C ASN A 63 20.42 -19.36 -0.09
N TYR A 64 19.87 -18.51 0.81
CA TYR A 64 18.58 -18.77 1.45
C TYR A 64 17.45 -18.77 0.42
N ILE A 65 17.45 -17.77 -0.47
CA ILE A 65 16.46 -17.68 -1.55
C ILE A 65 16.48 -18.96 -2.39
N ASN A 66 17.65 -19.34 -2.88
CA ASN A 66 17.80 -20.50 -3.76
C ASN A 66 17.43 -21.82 -3.08
N SER A 67 17.67 -21.94 -1.78
CA SER A 67 17.45 -23.18 -1.02
C SER A 67 16.02 -23.31 -0.47
N TYR A 68 15.43 -22.24 0.00
CA TYR A 68 14.23 -22.30 0.84
C TYR A 68 13.03 -21.52 0.36
N LEU A 69 13.16 -20.69 -0.71
CA LEU A 69 12.05 -19.88 -1.21
C LEU A 69 11.73 -20.18 -2.68
N ASN A 70 10.48 -20.02 -3.05
CA ASN A 70 10.05 -19.95 -4.44
C ASN A 70 9.97 -18.48 -4.86
N ALA A 71 11.10 -17.91 -5.25
CA ALA A 71 11.19 -16.50 -5.62
C ALA A 71 10.27 -16.12 -6.79
N GLY A 72 9.95 -17.07 -7.68
CA GLY A 72 9.00 -16.85 -8.78
C GLY A 72 7.58 -16.55 -8.32
N ALA A 73 7.16 -17.04 -7.14
CA ALA A 73 5.86 -16.71 -6.54
C ALA A 73 5.84 -15.35 -5.84
N LEU A 74 7.00 -14.74 -5.64
CA LEU A 74 7.18 -13.45 -4.95
C LEU A 74 7.60 -12.32 -5.90
N VAL A 75 7.56 -12.56 -7.22
CA VAL A 75 8.10 -11.64 -8.24
C VAL A 75 7.42 -10.27 -8.28
N ASP A 76 6.18 -10.18 -7.83
CA ASP A 76 5.41 -8.94 -7.79
C ASP A 76 5.82 -8.02 -6.63
N TYR A 77 6.62 -8.53 -5.68
CA TYR A 77 7.12 -7.77 -4.54
C TYR A 77 8.60 -7.42 -4.71
N PRO A 78 9.01 -6.19 -4.37
CA PRO A 78 10.42 -5.80 -4.41
C PRO A 78 11.31 -6.76 -3.62
N LEU A 79 12.38 -7.25 -4.23
CA LEU A 79 13.41 -8.02 -3.55
C LEU A 79 14.64 -7.15 -3.27
N TRP A 80 15.06 -7.14 -2.02
CA TRP A 80 16.36 -6.67 -1.57
C TRP A 80 17.24 -7.88 -1.27
N VAL A 81 18.15 -8.21 -2.18
CA VAL A 81 19.01 -9.38 -2.07
C VAL A 81 20.34 -9.04 -1.43
N ALA A 82 20.78 -9.84 -0.46
CA ALA A 82 22.14 -9.78 0.09
C ALA A 82 23.05 -10.78 -0.60
N ASP A 83 24.20 -10.31 -1.02
CA ASP A 83 25.28 -11.12 -1.60
C ASP A 83 26.60 -10.36 -1.55
N TYR A 84 27.51 -10.76 -0.68
CA TYR A 84 28.76 -10.04 -0.41
C TYR A 84 29.91 -10.43 -1.34
N ARG A 85 29.60 -11.08 -2.45
CA ARG A 85 30.57 -11.37 -3.50
C ARG A 85 30.84 -10.15 -4.36
N ALA A 86 31.99 -10.12 -5.04
CA ALA A 86 32.35 -9.02 -5.94
C ALA A 86 31.32 -8.81 -7.07
N THR A 87 30.64 -9.89 -7.47
CA THR A 87 29.55 -9.89 -8.45
C THR A 87 28.36 -10.60 -7.83
N LEU A 88 27.19 -10.02 -7.97
CA LEU A 88 25.94 -10.63 -7.51
C LEU A 88 25.74 -11.99 -8.18
N GLY A 89 25.57 -13.01 -7.37
CA GLY A 89 25.35 -14.37 -7.86
C GLY A 89 23.88 -14.77 -7.95
N TYR A 90 22.97 -13.94 -7.48
CA TYR A 90 21.55 -14.14 -7.67
C TYR A 90 21.16 -13.76 -9.10
N THR A 91 20.43 -14.64 -9.78
CA THR A 91 20.08 -14.49 -11.21
C THR A 91 18.61 -14.16 -11.45
N GLY A 92 17.78 -14.14 -10.39
CA GLY A 92 16.37 -13.75 -10.47
C GLY A 92 16.16 -12.24 -10.48
N ALA A 93 14.91 -11.82 -10.53
CA ALA A 93 14.54 -10.41 -10.44
C ALA A 93 14.81 -9.85 -9.03
N TYR A 94 15.39 -8.66 -8.95
CA TYR A 94 15.63 -7.94 -7.70
C TYR A 94 15.57 -6.42 -7.96
N THR A 95 15.40 -5.66 -6.90
CA THR A 95 15.34 -4.19 -6.96
C THR A 95 16.46 -3.51 -6.17
N MET A 96 16.99 -4.20 -5.17
CA MET A 96 18.09 -3.71 -4.35
C MET A 96 19.10 -4.82 -4.09
N TRP A 97 20.36 -4.44 -3.94
CA TRP A 97 21.46 -5.34 -3.61
C TRP A 97 22.27 -4.80 -2.44
N GLN A 98 22.31 -5.58 -1.35
CA GLN A 98 23.26 -5.38 -0.26
C GLN A 98 24.55 -6.10 -0.62
N TYR A 99 25.58 -5.33 -0.96
CA TYR A 99 26.84 -5.87 -1.48
C TYR A 99 27.94 -5.97 -0.43
N SER A 100 27.73 -5.43 0.76
CA SER A 100 28.66 -5.52 1.89
C SER A 100 27.93 -5.35 3.21
N GLY A 101 28.30 -6.15 4.21
CA GLY A 101 27.91 -6.00 5.61
C GLY A 101 29.01 -5.40 6.50
N SER A 102 30.07 -4.87 5.89
CA SER A 102 31.26 -4.38 6.62
C SER A 102 31.87 -3.12 6.00
N GLY A 103 31.05 -2.30 5.36
CA GLY A 103 31.48 -1.05 4.77
C GLY A 103 31.81 0.03 5.78
N THR A 104 32.46 1.09 5.31
CA THR A 104 32.77 2.29 6.10
C THR A 104 32.09 3.50 5.47
N VAL A 105 31.37 4.27 6.28
CA VAL A 105 30.70 5.51 5.87
C VAL A 105 31.22 6.66 6.74
N SER A 106 31.64 7.75 6.11
CA SER A 106 32.14 8.93 6.82
C SER A 106 31.09 9.47 7.77
N GLY A 107 31.48 9.69 9.03
CA GLY A 107 30.59 10.18 10.09
C GLY A 107 29.86 9.06 10.87
N ILE A 108 29.99 7.81 10.47
CA ILE A 108 29.43 6.65 11.20
C ILE A 108 30.57 5.84 11.80
N SER A 109 30.47 5.54 13.10
CA SER A 109 31.43 4.70 13.80
C SER A 109 31.00 3.23 13.69
N GLY A 110 31.93 2.38 13.22
CA GLY A 110 31.69 0.94 13.05
C GLY A 110 31.40 0.54 11.61
N ALA A 111 31.10 -0.74 11.43
CA ALA A 111 30.74 -1.31 10.13
C ALA A 111 29.30 -0.92 9.74
N CYS A 112 29.11 -0.67 8.46
CA CYS A 112 27.80 -0.35 7.88
C CYS A 112 27.50 -1.30 6.73
N ASP A 113 26.23 -1.62 6.55
CA ASP A 113 25.75 -2.29 5.35
C ASP A 113 25.76 -1.32 4.18
N LEU A 114 26.33 -1.77 3.05
CA LEU A 114 26.36 -1.00 1.82
C LEU A 114 25.42 -1.61 0.78
N ASN A 115 24.59 -0.74 0.21
CA ASN A 115 23.51 -1.14 -0.67
C ASN A 115 23.53 -0.37 -1.98
N ARG A 116 22.92 -0.96 -3.01
CA ARG A 116 22.56 -0.31 -4.27
C ARG A 116 21.08 -0.50 -4.52
N SER A 117 20.36 0.59 -4.79
CA SER A 117 19.00 0.55 -5.31
C SER A 117 19.05 0.72 -6.82
N TYR A 118 18.32 -0.11 -7.54
CA TYR A 118 18.18 -0.09 -9.00
C TYR A 118 16.81 0.43 -9.43
N LYS A 119 15.96 0.76 -8.45
CA LYS A 119 14.61 1.28 -8.66
C LYS A 119 14.41 2.53 -7.81
N ASP A 120 13.79 3.55 -8.39
CA ASP A 120 13.18 4.65 -7.66
C ASP A 120 11.77 4.23 -7.26
N PHE A 121 11.53 4.06 -5.96
CA PHE A 121 10.25 3.60 -5.44
C PHE A 121 9.27 4.74 -5.16
N LEU A 122 9.79 5.96 -4.96
CA LEU A 122 8.97 7.09 -4.50
C LEU A 122 7.77 7.39 -5.41
N PRO A 123 7.89 7.39 -6.76
CA PRO A 123 6.74 7.62 -7.63
C PRO A 123 5.61 6.61 -7.45
N GLU A 124 5.93 5.32 -7.30
CA GLU A 124 4.92 4.27 -7.08
C GLU A 124 4.32 4.35 -5.69
N ILE A 125 5.14 4.62 -4.66
CA ILE A 125 4.70 4.80 -3.28
C ILE A 125 3.69 5.96 -3.20
N GLN A 126 4.01 7.09 -3.81
CA GLN A 126 3.12 8.27 -3.84
C GLN A 126 1.86 8.01 -4.65
N ALA A 127 1.98 7.43 -5.83
CA ALA A 127 0.83 7.14 -6.69
C ALA A 127 -0.15 6.16 -6.04
N GLY A 128 0.35 5.17 -5.30
CA GLY A 128 -0.46 4.19 -4.58
C GLY A 128 -0.93 4.64 -3.19
N GLY A 129 -0.49 5.81 -2.73
CA GLY A 129 -0.79 6.30 -1.39
C GLY A 129 -0.23 5.44 -0.27
N TYR A 130 0.91 4.81 -0.51
CA TYR A 130 1.60 3.99 0.47
C TYR A 130 2.48 4.82 1.42
N ASN A 131 2.96 4.21 2.49
CA ASN A 131 3.99 4.72 3.39
C ASN A 131 3.66 6.11 3.96
N ASN A 132 2.40 6.33 4.32
CA ASN A 132 1.88 7.61 4.84
C ASN A 132 2.02 8.81 3.89
N TYR A 133 2.25 8.59 2.59
CA TYR A 133 2.16 9.67 1.61
C TYR A 133 0.71 10.11 1.35
N GLY A 134 -0.26 9.29 1.75
CA GLY A 134 -1.66 9.47 1.37
C GLY A 134 -1.84 9.21 -0.13
N ALA A 135 -2.93 8.62 -0.54
CA ALA A 135 -3.26 8.64 -1.96
C ALA A 135 -3.30 10.11 -2.40
N ALA A 136 -2.68 10.43 -3.52
CA ALA A 136 -2.97 11.71 -4.16
C ALA A 136 -4.48 11.74 -4.35
N SER A 137 -5.17 12.54 -3.54
CA SER A 137 -6.62 12.65 -3.66
C SER A 137 -6.92 13.06 -5.08
N PRO A 138 -7.78 12.36 -5.80
CA PRO A 138 -8.10 12.73 -7.17
C PRO A 138 -8.57 14.18 -7.19
N SER A 139 -8.23 14.90 -8.24
CA SER A 139 -8.70 16.27 -8.40
C SER A 139 -10.22 16.30 -8.34
N VAL A 140 -10.77 17.09 -7.44
CA VAL A 140 -12.21 17.25 -7.26
C VAL A 140 -12.66 18.56 -7.89
N GLN A 141 -13.59 18.46 -8.80
CA GLN A 141 -14.32 19.61 -9.29
C GLN A 141 -15.53 19.85 -8.39
N LYS A 142 -15.67 21.07 -7.84
CA LYS A 142 -16.89 21.45 -7.15
C LYS A 142 -18.07 21.37 -8.12
N VAL A 143 -19.12 20.70 -7.69
CA VAL A 143 -20.38 20.60 -8.46
C VAL A 143 -21.52 21.06 -7.60
N ASN A 144 -22.42 21.85 -8.22
CA ASN A 144 -23.66 22.31 -7.60
C ASN A 144 -24.85 21.76 -8.37
N GLY A 145 -25.95 21.57 -7.68
CA GLY A 145 -27.18 21.09 -8.30
C GLY A 145 -27.19 19.57 -8.58
N TYR A 146 -26.44 18.83 -7.78
CA TYR A 146 -26.45 17.36 -7.80
C TYR A 146 -26.69 16.80 -6.41
N LYS A 147 -27.43 15.69 -6.34
CA LYS A 147 -27.61 14.87 -5.16
C LYS A 147 -27.10 13.46 -5.44
N LEU A 148 -26.54 12.86 -4.41
CA LEU A 148 -26.25 11.43 -4.38
C LEU A 148 -27.52 10.71 -3.90
N VAL A 149 -28.07 9.85 -4.71
CA VAL A 149 -29.19 9.00 -4.35
C VAL A 149 -28.68 7.62 -3.98
N VAL A 150 -28.84 7.26 -2.71
CA VAL A 150 -28.47 5.94 -2.17
C VAL A 150 -29.73 5.08 -2.09
N PHE A 151 -29.75 4.02 -2.86
CA PHE A 151 -30.89 3.09 -2.95
C PHE A 151 -30.55 1.65 -2.54
N ASN A 152 -29.34 1.40 -2.06
CA ASN A 152 -28.91 0.13 -1.52
C ASN A 152 -28.15 0.34 -0.21
N VAL A 153 -28.52 -0.41 0.84
CA VAL A 153 -27.90 -0.36 2.17
C VAL A 153 -26.42 -0.75 2.23
N ARG A 154 -25.87 -1.23 1.13
CA ARG A 154 -24.44 -1.55 1.01
C ARG A 154 -23.61 -0.43 0.38
N CYS A 155 -24.10 0.80 0.37
CA CYS A 155 -23.34 1.97 -0.11
C CYS A 155 -22.36 2.40 0.94
N GLU A 156 -21.09 2.07 0.74
CA GLU A 156 -19.97 2.46 1.62
C GLU A 156 -19.63 3.93 1.46
N TYR A 157 -19.19 4.57 2.55
CA TYR A 157 -18.62 5.91 2.51
C TYR A 157 -17.28 5.94 3.26
N PHE A 158 -16.42 6.89 2.87
CA PHE A 158 -15.01 6.90 3.18
C PHE A 158 -14.56 8.28 3.62
N TYR A 159 -13.49 8.38 4.43
CA TYR A 159 -12.86 9.67 4.74
C TYR A 159 -12.09 10.23 3.56
N THR A 160 -11.58 9.37 2.70
CA THR A 160 -10.83 9.74 1.49
C THR A 160 -11.35 8.94 0.29
N SER A 161 -10.86 9.22 -0.90
CA SER A 161 -11.14 8.41 -2.10
C SER A 161 -10.42 7.05 -2.09
N ASN A 162 -10.15 6.48 -0.92
CA ASN A 162 -9.46 5.21 -0.74
C ASN A 162 -10.45 4.15 -0.25
N LEU A 163 -10.61 3.08 -1.01
CA LEU A 163 -11.51 1.96 -0.67
C LEU A 163 -11.18 1.26 0.66
N ASN A 164 -10.00 1.50 1.23
CA ASN A 164 -9.66 0.92 2.54
C ASN A 164 -10.01 1.81 3.73
N ASP A 165 -10.43 3.06 3.49
CA ASP A 165 -10.79 4.03 4.55
C ASP A 165 -12.30 4.03 4.83
N VAL A 166 -12.93 2.86 4.79
CA VAL A 166 -14.39 2.72 5.01
C VAL A 166 -14.75 3.24 6.40
N VAL A 167 -15.66 4.23 6.43
CA VAL A 167 -16.26 4.75 7.67
C VAL A 167 -17.47 3.93 8.07
N GLY A 168 -18.26 3.53 7.08
CA GLY A 168 -19.49 2.78 7.30
C GLY A 168 -20.35 2.68 6.05
N TYR A 169 -21.64 2.42 6.26
CA TYR A 169 -22.63 2.33 5.21
C TYR A 169 -23.63 3.48 5.31
N LEU A 170 -23.91 4.12 4.17
CA LEU A 170 -24.91 5.18 4.10
C LEU A 170 -26.32 4.61 4.22
N PRO A 171 -27.19 5.21 5.05
CA PRO A 171 -28.61 4.95 4.98
C PRO A 171 -29.20 5.24 3.60
N LEU A 172 -30.32 4.62 3.28
CA LEU A 172 -31.08 4.96 2.07
C LEU A 172 -31.49 6.43 2.13
N GLY A 173 -31.26 7.18 1.06
CA GLY A 173 -31.59 8.61 1.06
C GLY A 173 -30.90 9.42 -0.03
N ASN A 174 -31.05 10.71 0.10
CA ASN A 174 -30.48 11.70 -0.78
C ASN A 174 -29.47 12.54 0.00
N TYR A 175 -28.26 12.70 -0.53
CA TYR A 175 -27.18 13.44 0.08
C TYR A 175 -26.70 14.55 -0.85
N CYS A 176 -26.34 15.68 -0.27
CA CYS A 176 -25.86 16.85 -0.99
C CYS A 176 -24.45 16.61 -1.50
N VAL A 177 -24.26 16.59 -2.81
CA VAL A 177 -22.95 16.44 -3.45
C VAL A 177 -22.23 17.77 -3.48
N THR A 178 -20.98 17.78 -3.04
CA THR A 178 -20.10 18.97 -2.96
C THR A 178 -19.04 18.95 -4.06
N GLY A 179 -18.66 17.76 -4.53
CA GLY A 179 -17.65 17.60 -5.57
C GLY A 179 -17.73 16.26 -6.31
N GLN A 180 -17.08 16.22 -7.47
CA GLN A 180 -16.94 15.03 -8.29
C GLN A 180 -15.50 14.95 -8.82
N THR A 181 -14.93 13.74 -8.92
CA THR A 181 -13.61 13.56 -9.53
C THR A 181 -13.64 13.89 -11.02
N THR A 182 -12.55 14.49 -11.51
CA THR A 182 -12.39 14.83 -12.93
C THR A 182 -11.93 13.64 -13.79
N ALA A 183 -11.47 12.57 -13.13
CA ALA A 183 -11.06 11.31 -13.74
C ALA A 183 -11.35 10.16 -12.79
N LYS A 184 -11.42 8.95 -13.32
CA LYS A 184 -11.60 7.75 -12.49
C LYS A 184 -10.38 7.53 -11.58
N TYR A 185 -10.66 7.18 -10.35
CA TYR A 185 -9.67 6.77 -9.36
C TYR A 185 -10.01 5.38 -8.83
N GLU A 186 -9.04 4.48 -8.81
CA GLU A 186 -9.25 3.05 -8.51
C GLU A 186 -10.37 2.40 -9.37
N GLY A 187 -10.54 2.89 -10.61
CA GLY A 187 -11.55 2.38 -11.56
C GLY A 187 -12.94 3.02 -11.42
N TYR A 188 -13.17 3.85 -10.41
CA TYR A 188 -14.47 4.44 -10.11
C TYR A 188 -14.47 5.97 -10.31
N ASP A 189 -15.65 6.50 -10.64
CA ASP A 189 -15.95 7.92 -10.46
C ASP A 189 -16.32 8.13 -8.99
N TRP A 190 -15.76 9.14 -8.35
CA TRP A 190 -15.98 9.45 -6.95
C TRP A 190 -16.69 10.78 -6.78
N VAL A 191 -17.46 10.87 -5.72
CA VAL A 191 -18.09 12.11 -5.30
C VAL A 191 -17.81 12.40 -3.84
N THR A 192 -17.70 13.70 -3.51
CA THR A 192 -17.76 14.17 -2.12
C THR A 192 -19.16 14.64 -1.81
N PHE A 193 -19.62 14.42 -0.58
CA PHE A 193 -20.96 14.76 -0.12
C PHE A 193 -20.96 15.07 1.37
N LYS A 194 -21.98 15.81 1.83
CA LYS A 194 -22.17 16.10 3.25
C LYS A 194 -23.08 15.07 3.92
N TYR A 195 -22.63 14.56 5.07
CA TYR A 195 -23.38 13.67 5.94
C TYR A 195 -23.08 13.99 7.41
N GLN A 196 -24.10 14.22 8.22
CA GLN A 196 -23.97 14.58 9.64
C GLN A 196 -23.05 15.79 9.92
N GLY A 197 -22.97 16.74 8.99
CA GLY A 197 -22.15 17.94 9.12
C GLY A 197 -20.73 17.85 8.58
N GLU A 198 -20.26 16.66 8.28
CA GLU A 198 -18.91 16.39 7.77
C GLU A 198 -18.95 16.04 6.28
N GLU A 199 -17.80 16.17 5.61
CA GLU A 199 -17.62 15.81 4.20
C GLU A 199 -16.99 14.43 4.07
N TYR A 200 -17.60 13.59 3.26
CA TYR A 200 -17.15 12.23 3.00
C TYR A 200 -17.10 11.93 1.50
N TRP A 201 -16.47 10.81 1.17
CA TRP A 201 -16.36 10.30 -0.17
C TRP A 201 -17.22 9.05 -0.38
N THR A 202 -17.69 8.83 -1.60
CA THR A 202 -18.23 7.53 -2.03
C THR A 202 -17.94 7.30 -3.50
N ALA A 203 -17.68 6.04 -3.87
CA ALA A 203 -17.59 5.62 -5.26
C ALA A 203 -18.99 5.53 -5.89
N LEU A 204 -19.13 5.95 -7.14
CA LEU A 204 -20.38 5.77 -7.89
C LEU A 204 -20.47 4.33 -8.40
N LEU A 205 -21.36 3.58 -7.79
CA LEU A 205 -21.61 2.17 -8.07
C LEU A 205 -23.05 2.04 -8.53
N GLY A 206 -23.31 1.96 -9.80
CA GLY A 206 -24.64 2.04 -10.38
C GLY A 206 -25.72 1.12 -9.80
N ASP A 207 -25.33 0.08 -9.06
CA ASP A 207 -26.20 -0.85 -8.33
C ASP A 207 -26.47 -0.43 -6.87
N ARG A 208 -25.83 0.61 -6.35
CA ARG A 208 -25.93 1.06 -4.95
C ARG A 208 -26.29 2.54 -4.80
N ASN A 209 -25.76 3.36 -5.69
CA ASN A 209 -25.94 4.80 -5.68
C ASN A 209 -25.82 5.39 -7.09
N ARG A 210 -26.32 6.60 -7.27
CA ARG A 210 -26.17 7.38 -8.51
C ARG A 210 -26.26 8.87 -8.25
N LEU A 211 -25.72 9.67 -9.18
CA LEU A 211 -25.94 11.10 -9.21
C LEU A 211 -27.27 11.45 -9.92
N GLU A 212 -28.00 12.37 -9.33
CA GLU A 212 -29.16 12.99 -9.95
C GLU A 212 -29.06 14.51 -9.86
N LYS A 213 -29.50 15.20 -10.91
CA LYS A 213 -29.66 16.66 -10.86
C LYS A 213 -30.74 17.03 -9.86
N CYS A 214 -30.49 18.09 -9.09
CA CYS A 214 -31.46 18.66 -8.18
C CYS A 214 -31.34 20.20 -8.18
N GLU A 215 -32.38 20.87 -7.74
CA GLU A 215 -32.34 22.32 -7.49
C GLU A 215 -31.77 22.64 -6.09
N CYS A 216 -31.09 21.67 -5.47
CA CYS A 216 -30.54 21.80 -4.13
C CYS A 216 -29.32 22.73 -4.13
N ASN A 217 -29.40 23.75 -3.30
CA ASN A 217 -28.24 24.58 -2.98
C ASN A 217 -27.52 23.94 -1.80
N CYS A 218 -26.38 23.30 -2.09
CA CYS A 218 -25.55 22.59 -1.11
C CYS A 218 -24.49 23.53 -0.49
N ASN A 219 -24.90 24.70 0.00
CA ASN A 219 -24.02 25.65 0.71
C ASN A 219 -23.78 25.23 2.16
#